data_3de963f151d882938feeaad72d70858e
#
_entry.id   3de963f151d882938feeaad72d70858e
#
_cell.length_a   1.000
_cell.length_b   1.000
_cell.length_c   1.000
_cell.angle_alpha   90.00
_cell.angle_beta   90.00
_cell.angle_gamma   90.00
#
_symmetry.space_group_name_H-M   'P 1'
#
loop_
_entity.id
_entity.type
_entity.pdbx_description
1 polymer ?
#
loop_
_entity_poly.entity_id
_entity_poly.type
_entity_poly.pdbx_seq_one_letter_code
_entity_poly.pdbx_strand_id
1 'polypeptide(L)'
;AGMVNICYCLNFPELPLQGNYDDTKYKIYFADSGLLVAMLDEEAQEDLRTSKNLGVYKGALYENVVGEALVKAGYKLYYYKRDDSTLEQDFFVRTASALIPVEVKAKNGTAKSMRTLISSEKYADIHCGIKLTGGNIGYSDDIYTFPYFCAFLLKRYLAGVNI
;
A
#
# COMPACT_ATOMS: atom_id res chain seq x y z
N ALA A 1 -2.24 -23.48 -3.34
CA ALA A 1 -1.39 -22.45 -3.93
C ALA A 1 -2.27 -21.33 -4.47
N GLY A 2 -1.87 -20.07 -4.29
CA GLY A 2 -2.64 -18.91 -4.76
C GLY A 2 -3.60 -18.28 -3.73
N MET A 3 -3.56 -18.72 -2.48
CA MET A 3 -4.38 -18.13 -1.40
C MET A 3 -3.77 -16.88 -0.78
N VAL A 4 -2.47 -16.67 -0.98
CA VAL A 4 -1.75 -15.54 -0.39
C VAL A 4 -0.85 -14.86 -1.44
N ASN A 5 -0.66 -13.58 -1.24
CA ASN A 5 0.27 -12.73 -1.98
C ASN A 5 1.42 -12.34 -1.04
N ILE A 6 2.65 -12.50 -1.50
CA ILE A 6 3.82 -12.13 -0.74
C ILE A 6 4.24 -10.71 -1.15
N CYS A 7 4.48 -9.87 -0.15
CA CYS A 7 4.98 -8.50 -0.30
C CYS A 7 6.40 -8.45 0.29
N TYR A 8 7.41 -8.33 -0.54
CA TYR A 8 8.81 -8.35 -0.10
C TYR A 8 9.30 -6.98 0.36
N CYS A 9 10.20 -6.98 1.34
CA CYS A 9 10.86 -5.76 1.81
C CYS A 9 11.92 -5.30 0.80
N LEU A 10 11.83 -4.06 0.33
CA LEU A 10 12.91 -3.48 -0.46
C LEU A 10 14.16 -3.26 0.41
N ASN A 11 15.34 -3.53 -0.14
CA ASN A 11 16.61 -3.16 0.48
C ASN A 11 16.76 -1.65 0.50
N PHE A 12 16.34 -1.00 -0.60
CA PHE A 12 16.31 0.44 -0.74
C PHE A 12 15.17 0.84 -1.73
N PRO A 13 14.46 1.97 -1.50
CA PRO A 13 13.38 2.42 -2.39
C PRO A 13 13.95 3.09 -3.66
N GLU A 14 14.36 2.27 -4.62
CA GLU A 14 14.88 2.69 -5.92
C GLU A 14 14.53 1.67 -7.01
N LEU A 15 14.68 2.06 -8.26
CA LEU A 15 14.54 1.17 -9.41
C LEU A 15 15.90 0.51 -9.77
N PRO A 16 15.91 -0.73 -10.25
CA PRO A 16 14.76 -1.61 -10.50
C PRO A 16 14.28 -2.32 -9.21
N LEU A 17 12.99 -2.56 -9.08
CA LEU A 17 12.43 -3.28 -7.92
C LEU A 17 12.84 -4.75 -7.90
N GLN A 18 12.91 -5.38 -9.08
CA GLN A 18 13.31 -6.78 -9.19
C GLN A 18 14.82 -6.92 -8.92
N GLY A 19 15.16 -7.77 -7.95
CA GLY A 19 16.53 -7.95 -7.47
C GLY A 19 16.94 -6.98 -6.36
N ASN A 20 16.09 -6.00 -6.03
CA ASN A 20 16.35 -5.01 -4.97
C ASN A 20 15.45 -5.24 -3.76
N TYR A 21 15.32 -6.48 -3.31
CA TYR A 21 14.54 -6.83 -2.12
C TYR A 21 15.20 -7.96 -1.32
N ASP A 22 14.89 -8.01 -0.04
CA ASP A 22 15.25 -9.08 0.88
C ASP A 22 14.15 -10.16 0.84
N ASP A 23 14.48 -11.34 0.35
CA ASP A 23 13.54 -12.47 0.25
C ASP A 23 13.24 -13.13 1.60
N THR A 24 14.01 -12.80 2.64
CA THR A 24 13.81 -13.27 4.01
C THR A 24 12.85 -12.36 4.81
N LYS A 25 12.62 -11.11 4.34
CA LYS A 25 11.73 -10.14 4.97
C LYS A 25 10.50 -9.91 4.11
N TYR A 26 9.33 -10.35 4.58
CA TYR A 26 8.09 -10.20 3.83
C TYR A 26 6.87 -10.02 4.72
N LYS A 27 5.84 -9.42 4.13
CA LYS A 27 4.47 -9.41 4.64
C LYS A 27 3.62 -10.37 3.79
N ILE A 28 2.56 -10.93 4.38
CA ILE A 28 1.62 -11.80 3.68
C ILE A 28 0.25 -11.12 3.65
N TYR A 29 -0.34 -11.08 2.46
CA TYR A 29 -1.71 -10.64 2.25
C TYR A 29 -2.54 -11.78 1.66
N PHE A 30 -3.80 -11.89 2.04
CA PHE A 30 -4.70 -12.85 1.41
C PHE A 30 -5.03 -12.42 -0.02
N ALA A 31 -5.09 -13.39 -0.93
CA ALA A 31 -5.46 -13.15 -2.33
C ALA A 31 -6.95 -12.78 -2.49
N ASP A 32 -7.74 -13.02 -1.44
CA ASP A 32 -9.14 -12.65 -1.33
C ASP A 32 -9.39 -12.13 0.10
N SER A 33 -9.86 -10.90 0.21
CA SER A 33 -10.14 -10.26 1.51
C SER A 33 -11.32 -10.92 2.22
N GLY A 34 -12.23 -11.58 1.50
CA GLY A 34 -13.29 -12.39 2.09
C GLY A 34 -12.73 -13.60 2.84
N LEU A 35 -11.66 -14.21 2.34
CA LEU A 35 -10.96 -15.28 3.04
C LEU A 35 -10.32 -14.79 4.36
N LEU A 36 -9.71 -13.61 4.34
CA LEU A 36 -9.18 -12.98 5.55
C LEU A 36 -10.27 -12.81 6.60
N VAL A 37 -11.45 -12.29 6.20
CA VAL A 37 -12.59 -12.10 7.11
C VAL A 37 -13.13 -13.45 7.61
N ALA A 38 -13.22 -14.46 6.74
CA ALA A 38 -13.71 -15.79 7.12
C ALA A 38 -12.81 -16.52 8.12
N MET A 39 -11.55 -16.13 8.21
CA MET A 39 -10.59 -16.71 9.19
C MET A 39 -10.62 -16.02 10.57
N LEU A 40 -11.36 -14.91 10.70
CA LEU A 40 -11.58 -14.27 12.00
C LEU A 40 -12.55 -15.12 12.84
N ASP A 41 -12.46 -14.99 14.16
CA ASP A 41 -13.44 -15.59 15.07
C ASP A 41 -14.84 -14.97 14.91
N GLU A 42 -15.84 -15.58 15.50
CA GLU A 42 -17.24 -15.15 15.34
C GLU A 42 -17.47 -13.74 15.90
N GLU A 43 -16.82 -13.39 17.01
CA GLU A 43 -16.92 -12.09 17.64
C GLU A 43 -16.36 -10.98 16.72
N ALA A 44 -15.20 -11.20 16.11
CA ALA A 44 -14.59 -10.26 15.17
C ALA A 44 -15.41 -10.12 13.88
N GLN A 45 -15.99 -11.21 13.37
CA GLN A 45 -16.89 -11.15 12.23
C GLN A 45 -18.16 -10.37 12.55
N GLU A 46 -18.72 -10.54 13.76
CA GLU A 46 -19.89 -9.77 14.22
C GLU A 46 -19.56 -8.29 14.40
N ASP A 47 -18.41 -7.96 14.98
CA ASP A 47 -17.92 -6.57 15.08
C ASP A 47 -17.83 -5.90 13.69
N LEU A 48 -17.35 -6.62 12.68
CA LEU A 48 -17.30 -6.12 11.30
C LEU A 48 -18.71 -5.93 10.72
N ARG A 49 -19.63 -6.88 10.91
CA ARG A 49 -21.02 -6.78 10.41
C ARG A 49 -21.77 -5.62 11.04
N THR A 50 -21.59 -5.43 12.33
CA THR A 50 -22.28 -4.37 13.09
C THR A 50 -21.55 -3.04 13.10
N SER A 51 -20.41 -2.94 12.41
CA SER A 51 -19.53 -1.76 12.37
C SER A 51 -19.04 -1.31 13.76
N LYS A 52 -18.92 -2.23 14.70
CA LYS A 52 -18.34 -2.02 16.03
C LYS A 52 -16.85 -2.31 16.00
N ASN A 53 -16.08 -1.70 16.90
CA ASN A 53 -14.65 -1.95 17.12
C ASN A 53 -13.77 -1.93 15.86
N LEU A 54 -14.26 -1.38 14.76
CA LEU A 54 -13.59 -1.37 13.45
C LEU A 54 -12.18 -0.80 13.47
N GLY A 55 -11.85 0.02 14.49
CA GLY A 55 -10.52 0.63 14.63
C GLY A 55 -9.38 -0.37 14.75
N VAL A 56 -9.64 -1.56 15.28
CA VAL A 56 -8.66 -2.64 15.44
C VAL A 56 -8.40 -3.34 14.11
N TYR A 57 -9.45 -3.59 13.33
CA TYR A 57 -9.38 -4.40 12.10
C TYR A 57 -9.11 -3.56 10.84
N LYS A 58 -9.52 -2.29 10.83
CA LYS A 58 -9.50 -1.43 9.62
C LYS A 58 -8.14 -1.34 8.95
N GLY A 59 -7.08 -1.20 9.73
CA GLY A 59 -5.72 -1.08 9.17
C GLY A 59 -5.39 -2.29 8.31
N ALA A 60 -5.43 -3.48 8.91
CA ALA A 60 -5.08 -4.74 8.26
C ALA A 60 -6.02 -5.09 7.09
N LEU A 61 -7.34 -4.87 7.26
CA LEU A 61 -8.31 -5.15 6.21
C LEU A 61 -8.11 -4.24 4.99
N TYR A 62 -7.96 -2.93 5.19
CA TYR A 62 -7.76 -2.01 4.07
C TYR A 62 -6.42 -2.22 3.37
N GLU A 63 -5.37 -2.51 4.13
CA GLU A 63 -4.07 -2.86 3.57
C GLU A 63 -4.17 -4.14 2.73
N ASN A 64 -4.90 -5.17 3.20
CA ASN A 64 -5.15 -6.39 2.43
C ASN A 64 -5.96 -6.12 1.15
N VAL A 65 -7.05 -5.36 1.23
CA VAL A 65 -7.87 -4.98 0.06
C VAL A 65 -7.05 -4.25 -0.99
N VAL A 66 -6.18 -3.34 -0.56
CA VAL A 66 -5.29 -2.61 -1.49
C VAL A 66 -4.25 -3.55 -2.09
N GLY A 67 -3.60 -4.40 -1.28
CA GLY A 67 -2.64 -5.39 -1.76
C GLY A 67 -3.26 -6.35 -2.79
N GLU A 68 -4.46 -6.85 -2.52
CA GLU A 68 -5.26 -7.66 -3.44
C GLU A 68 -5.52 -6.91 -4.76
N ALA A 69 -5.98 -5.66 -4.69
CA ALA A 69 -6.26 -4.84 -5.87
C ALA A 69 -5.01 -4.60 -6.72
N LEU A 70 -3.86 -4.32 -6.10
CA LEU A 70 -2.59 -4.12 -6.78
C LEU A 70 -2.13 -5.40 -7.50
N VAL A 71 -2.24 -6.57 -6.87
CA VAL A 71 -1.90 -7.85 -7.51
C VAL A 71 -2.82 -8.14 -8.68
N LYS A 72 -4.14 -7.94 -8.54
CA LYS A 72 -5.12 -8.10 -9.63
C LYS A 72 -4.87 -7.13 -10.78
N ALA A 73 -4.30 -5.95 -10.50
CA ALA A 73 -3.82 -5.03 -11.53
C ALA A 73 -2.48 -5.44 -12.16
N GLY A 74 -1.86 -6.54 -11.71
CA GLY A 74 -0.63 -7.09 -12.24
C GLY A 74 0.66 -6.50 -11.66
N TYR A 75 0.59 -5.89 -10.49
CA TYR A 75 1.78 -5.48 -9.74
C TYR A 75 2.30 -6.63 -8.87
N LYS A 76 3.62 -6.72 -8.73
CA LYS A 76 4.25 -7.44 -7.62
C LYS A 76 4.27 -6.51 -6.42
N LEU A 77 4.06 -7.06 -5.22
CA LEU A 77 4.01 -6.27 -4.00
C LEU A 77 5.40 -6.10 -3.41
N TYR A 78 5.72 -4.87 -3.07
CA TYR A 78 6.91 -4.49 -2.32
C TYR A 78 6.53 -3.46 -1.26
N TYR A 79 7.16 -3.55 -0.09
CA TYR A 79 7.10 -2.56 0.97
C TYR A 79 8.51 -2.10 1.35
N TYR A 80 8.61 -1.08 2.16
CA TYR A 80 9.89 -0.67 2.72
C TYR A 80 9.76 -0.40 4.20
N LYS A 81 10.71 -0.87 4.96
CA LYS A 81 10.84 -0.58 6.38
C LYS A 81 12.31 -0.40 6.70
N ARG A 82 12.63 0.71 7.30
CA ARG A 82 13.98 1.02 7.75
C ARG A 82 14.15 0.57 9.20
N ASP A 83 15.13 -0.30 9.48
CA ASP A 83 15.31 -0.92 10.79
C ASP A 83 15.68 0.07 11.90
N ASP A 84 16.38 1.18 11.55
CA ASP A 84 16.88 2.18 12.48
C ASP A 84 15.96 3.41 12.63
N SER A 85 14.74 3.36 12.12
CA SER A 85 13.79 4.48 12.15
C SER A 85 12.33 4.03 12.08
N THR A 86 11.41 5.01 12.22
CA THR A 86 9.98 4.78 12.04
C THR A 86 9.54 4.88 10.57
N LEU A 87 10.49 4.94 9.62
CA LEU A 87 10.20 5.02 8.20
C LEU A 87 9.69 3.66 7.71
N GLU A 88 8.40 3.59 7.46
CA GLU A 88 7.73 2.44 6.88
C GLU A 88 6.77 2.90 5.79
N GLN A 89 6.72 2.18 4.67
CA GLN A 89 5.85 2.43 3.53
C GLN A 89 5.14 1.16 3.12
N ASP A 90 3.82 1.20 3.01
CA ASP A 90 2.99 -0.01 2.85
C ASP A 90 3.22 -0.71 1.51
N PHE A 91 3.19 0.04 0.40
CA PHE A 91 3.41 -0.52 -0.93
C PHE A 91 4.19 0.43 -1.83
N PHE A 92 4.70 -0.14 -2.93
CA PHE A 92 5.26 0.60 -4.04
C PHE A 92 4.67 0.11 -5.36
N VAL A 93 4.34 1.05 -6.23
CA VAL A 93 4.06 0.80 -7.65
C VAL A 93 5.06 1.58 -8.50
N ARG A 94 5.21 1.19 -9.76
CA ARG A 94 6.15 1.87 -10.66
C ARG A 94 5.50 2.26 -11.98
N THR A 95 5.99 3.36 -12.55
CA THR A 95 5.88 3.68 -13.97
C THR A 95 7.17 3.27 -14.70
N ALA A 96 7.35 3.70 -15.94
CA ALA A 96 8.61 3.50 -16.67
C ALA A 96 9.79 4.24 -16.02
N SER A 97 9.54 5.42 -15.43
CA SER A 97 10.56 6.39 -14.97
C SER A 97 10.52 6.70 -13.47
N ALA A 98 9.47 6.32 -12.76
CA ALA A 98 9.29 6.71 -11.37
C ALA A 98 8.87 5.54 -10.48
N LEU A 99 9.30 5.60 -9.23
CA LEU A 99 8.84 4.75 -8.14
C LEU A 99 7.84 5.54 -7.28
N ILE A 100 6.66 4.99 -7.06
CA ILE A 100 5.56 5.68 -6.40
C ILE A 100 5.18 4.92 -5.14
N PRO A 101 5.44 5.48 -3.94
CA PRO A 101 4.96 4.92 -2.68
C PRO A 101 3.44 5.02 -2.59
N VAL A 102 2.81 3.95 -2.11
CA VAL A 102 1.37 3.86 -1.86
C VAL A 102 1.13 3.59 -0.39
N GLU A 103 0.43 4.49 0.26
CA GLU A 103 0.11 4.45 1.69
C GLU A 103 -1.36 4.20 1.91
N VAL A 104 -1.69 3.30 2.82
CA VAL A 104 -3.08 2.97 3.19
C VAL A 104 -3.38 3.54 4.56
N LYS A 105 -4.37 4.44 4.67
CA LYS A 105 -4.74 5.09 5.93
C LYS A 105 -6.19 4.83 6.29
N ALA A 106 -6.41 4.07 7.36
CA ALA A 106 -7.76 3.81 7.91
C ALA A 106 -8.50 5.08 8.38
N LYS A 107 -7.75 6.14 8.69
CA LYS A 107 -8.27 7.46 9.08
C LYS A 107 -7.48 8.54 8.34
N ASN A 108 -8.01 9.76 8.30
CA ASN A 108 -7.27 10.92 7.81
C ASN A 108 -6.04 11.16 8.69
N GLY A 109 -4.91 10.61 8.27
CA GLY A 109 -3.62 10.73 8.95
C GLY A 109 -2.58 11.38 8.05
N THR A 110 -1.51 11.88 8.67
CA THR A 110 -0.35 12.42 7.94
C THR A 110 0.48 11.25 7.38
N ALA A 111 0.83 11.30 6.11
CA ALA A 111 1.73 10.34 5.45
C ALA A 111 3.19 10.77 5.68
N LYS A 112 3.69 10.70 6.93
CA LYS A 112 5.03 11.20 7.29
C LYS A 112 6.14 10.46 6.54
N SER A 113 6.10 9.13 6.51
CA SER A 113 7.07 8.32 5.79
C SER A 113 7.11 8.66 4.31
N MET A 114 5.95 8.77 3.67
CA MET A 114 5.84 9.14 2.27
C MET A 114 6.42 10.53 1.99
N ARG A 115 6.13 11.52 2.83
CA ARG A 115 6.73 12.87 2.69
C ARG A 115 8.25 12.83 2.82
N THR A 116 8.79 12.02 3.73
CA THR A 116 10.24 11.83 3.85
C THR A 116 10.82 11.21 2.57
N LEU A 117 10.14 10.23 1.97
CA LEU A 117 10.58 9.62 0.73
C LEU A 117 10.57 10.63 -0.43
N ILE A 118 9.52 11.45 -0.55
CA ILE A 118 9.37 12.44 -1.63
C ILE A 118 10.37 13.60 -1.49
N SER A 119 10.58 14.09 -0.27
CA SER A 119 11.39 15.31 -0.04
C SER A 119 12.89 15.09 0.02
N SER A 120 13.34 13.84 0.13
CA SER A 120 14.76 13.52 0.31
C SER A 120 15.42 13.16 -1.02
N GLU A 121 16.45 13.91 -1.41
CA GLU A 121 17.28 13.65 -2.60
C GLU A 121 17.89 12.23 -2.62
N LYS A 122 17.91 11.56 -1.45
CA LYS A 122 18.36 10.18 -1.31
C LYS A 122 17.51 9.19 -2.09
N TYR A 123 16.23 9.51 -2.33
CA TYR A 123 15.26 8.66 -3.02
C TYR A 123 14.92 9.24 -4.40
N ALA A 124 15.93 9.28 -5.26
CA ALA A 124 15.90 10.01 -6.53
C ALA A 124 14.79 9.57 -7.50
N ASP A 125 14.29 8.35 -7.40
CA ASP A 125 13.21 7.82 -8.25
C ASP A 125 11.81 8.17 -7.74
N ILE A 126 11.71 8.83 -6.56
CA ILE A 126 10.42 9.13 -5.90
C ILE A 126 10.15 10.63 -5.93
N HIS A 127 9.16 11.04 -6.73
CA HIS A 127 8.79 12.45 -6.89
C HIS A 127 7.38 12.76 -6.39
N CYS A 128 6.55 11.74 -6.27
CA CYS A 128 5.18 11.86 -5.74
C CYS A 128 4.77 10.57 -5.04
N GLY A 129 3.62 10.60 -4.39
CA GLY A 129 3.05 9.43 -3.72
C GLY A 129 1.54 9.33 -3.86
N ILE A 130 1.00 8.18 -3.53
CA ILE A 130 -0.43 7.90 -3.54
C ILE A 130 -0.87 7.51 -2.13
N LYS A 131 -1.88 8.21 -1.61
CA LYS A 131 -2.53 7.89 -0.34
C LYS A 131 -3.95 7.37 -0.60
N LEU A 132 -4.23 6.18 -0.11
CA LEU A 132 -5.56 5.55 -0.18
C LEU A 132 -6.27 5.70 1.16
N THR A 133 -7.46 6.26 1.16
CA THR A 133 -8.22 6.59 2.38
C THR A 133 -9.72 6.35 2.20
N GLY A 134 -10.49 6.49 3.28
CA GLY A 134 -11.95 6.56 3.22
C GLY A 134 -12.48 7.94 2.78
N GLY A 135 -11.59 8.90 2.49
CA GLY A 135 -11.95 10.27 2.07
C GLY A 135 -12.18 10.41 0.57
N ASN A 136 -12.24 11.65 0.11
CA ASN A 136 -12.44 11.98 -1.30
C ASN A 136 -11.10 12.15 -2.03
N ILE A 137 -11.16 12.31 -3.34
CA ILE A 137 -10.01 12.63 -4.21
C ILE A 137 -9.41 13.97 -3.81
N GLY A 138 -8.08 14.05 -3.77
CA GLY A 138 -7.35 15.26 -3.45
C GLY A 138 -5.90 15.21 -3.91
N TYR A 139 -5.24 16.37 -3.89
CA TYR A 139 -3.82 16.52 -4.17
C TYR A 139 -3.23 17.61 -3.30
N SER A 140 -2.14 17.31 -2.61
CA SER A 140 -1.33 18.29 -1.89
C SER A 140 0.07 17.74 -1.62
N ASP A 141 1.08 18.60 -1.68
CA ASP A 141 2.47 18.27 -1.34
C ASP A 141 2.98 17.02 -2.10
N ASP A 142 2.72 16.95 -3.40
CA ASP A 142 3.06 15.83 -4.30
C ASP A 142 2.44 14.48 -3.90
N ILE A 143 1.38 14.52 -3.11
CA ILE A 143 0.60 13.35 -2.70
C ILE A 143 -0.79 13.40 -3.32
N TYR A 144 -1.08 12.42 -4.16
CA TYR A 144 -2.41 12.14 -4.69
C TYR A 144 -3.20 11.32 -3.67
N THR A 145 -4.38 11.77 -3.31
CA THR A 145 -5.28 11.06 -2.40
C THR A 145 -6.44 10.48 -3.17
N PHE A 146 -6.72 9.19 -2.97
CA PHE A 146 -7.85 8.50 -3.59
C PHE A 146 -8.63 7.69 -2.56
N PRO A 147 -9.94 7.49 -2.76
CA PRO A 147 -10.71 6.48 -2.03
C PRO A 147 -10.14 5.07 -2.24
N TYR A 148 -10.29 4.18 -1.25
CA TYR A 148 -9.80 2.79 -1.34
C TYR A 148 -10.29 2.05 -2.59
N PHE A 149 -11.56 2.26 -2.98
CA PHE A 149 -12.14 1.61 -4.15
C PHE A 149 -11.50 2.04 -5.47
N CYS A 150 -10.66 3.07 -5.48
CA CYS A 150 -9.87 3.45 -6.65
C CYS A 150 -8.57 2.63 -6.80
N ALA A 151 -8.21 1.78 -5.83
CA ALA A 151 -6.96 1.01 -5.87
C ALA A 151 -6.83 0.17 -7.16
N PHE A 152 -7.92 -0.45 -7.63
CA PHE A 152 -7.92 -1.23 -8.86
C PHE A 152 -7.77 -0.40 -10.15
N LEU A 153 -7.96 0.92 -10.08
CA LEU A 153 -7.80 1.85 -11.20
C LEU A 153 -6.40 2.46 -11.29
N LEU A 154 -5.55 2.29 -10.26
CA LEU A 154 -4.25 2.96 -10.17
C LEU A 154 -3.37 2.70 -11.39
N LYS A 155 -3.33 1.47 -11.89
CA LYS A 155 -2.52 1.14 -13.08
C LYS A 155 -2.98 1.92 -14.31
N ARG A 156 -4.29 2.04 -14.52
CA ARG A 156 -4.87 2.80 -15.63
C ARG A 156 -4.60 4.30 -15.47
N TYR A 157 -4.74 4.81 -14.25
CA TYR A 157 -4.44 6.20 -13.93
C TYR A 157 -2.98 6.53 -14.23
N LEU A 158 -2.05 5.74 -13.71
CA LEU A 158 -0.61 5.95 -13.87
C LEU A 158 -0.14 5.80 -15.34
N ALA A 159 -0.82 5.01 -16.14
CA ALA A 159 -0.54 4.90 -17.57
C ALA A 159 -0.97 6.15 -18.38
N GLY A 160 -1.88 6.95 -17.84
CA GLY A 160 -2.42 8.16 -18.49
C GLY A 160 -1.79 9.47 -18.03
N VAL A 161 -0.91 9.45 -17.04
CA VAL A 161 -0.25 10.64 -16.49
C VAL A 161 1.25 10.51 -16.62
N ASN A 162 1.90 11.59 -17.03
CA ASN A 162 3.36 11.70 -17.01
C ASN A 162 3.81 12.10 -15.60
N ILE A 163 4.04 11.11 -14.78
CA ILE A 163 4.61 11.27 -13.43
C ILE A 163 6.06 10.81 -13.46
#